data_bd87aefbe0d4558918151a74395e5609
#
_entry.id   bd87aefbe0d4558918151a74395e5609
#
_cell.length_a   1.000
_cell.length_b   1.000
_cell.length_c   1.000
_cell.angle_alpha   90.00
_cell.angle_beta   90.00
_cell.angle_gamma   90.00
#
_symmetry.space_group_name_H-M   'P 1'
#
loop_
_entity.id
_entity.type
_entity.pdbx_description
1 polymer ?
#
loop_
_entity_poly.entity_id
_entity_poly.type
_entity_poly.pdbx_seq_one_letter_code
_entity_poly.pdbx_strand_id
1 'polypeptide(L)'
;MSNRNRTAGHNWEREVIKDLKKLGFENAASSRYESKKADDAGIDIVGTGPFNFQCKNESKRPDYHKLISEMPSGINMVLHKYTKKTEKGKFVCQGKYAVIDYETFLTLLDAYINK
;
A
#
# COMPACT_ATOMS: atom_id res chain seq x y z
N MET A 1 11.92 1.00 -18.12
CA MET A 1 11.17 0.15 -17.16
C MET A 1 10.27 -0.79 -17.93
N SER A 2 10.28 -2.07 -17.59
CA SER A 2 9.47 -3.03 -18.33
C SER A 2 7.99 -2.87 -17.99
N ASN A 3 7.11 -3.10 -18.95
CA ASN A 3 5.66 -3.08 -18.77
C ASN A 3 5.21 -4.09 -17.71
N ARG A 4 5.99 -5.15 -17.53
CA ARG A 4 5.73 -6.20 -16.53
C ARG A 4 5.73 -5.67 -15.09
N ASN A 5 6.71 -4.84 -14.73
CA ASN A 5 6.79 -4.27 -13.38
C ASN A 5 5.64 -3.31 -13.10
N ARG A 6 5.26 -2.53 -14.10
CA ARG A 6 4.11 -1.62 -14.01
C ARG A 6 2.82 -2.42 -13.81
N THR A 7 2.62 -3.48 -14.59
CA THR A 7 1.43 -4.33 -14.51
C THR A 7 1.35 -5.01 -13.13
N ALA A 8 2.47 -5.53 -12.63
CA ALA A 8 2.52 -6.18 -11.33
C ALA A 8 2.14 -5.20 -10.20
N GLY A 9 2.65 -3.96 -10.27
CA GLY A 9 2.30 -2.91 -9.32
C GLY A 9 0.81 -2.58 -9.35
N HIS A 10 0.24 -2.42 -10.54
CA HIS A 10 -1.19 -2.13 -10.71
C HIS A 10 -2.06 -3.27 -10.23
N ASN A 11 -1.66 -4.52 -10.45
CA ASN A 11 -2.39 -5.68 -9.99
C ASN A 11 -2.40 -5.76 -8.47
N TRP A 12 -1.29 -5.41 -7.82
CA TRP A 12 -1.22 -5.36 -6.37
C TRP A 12 -2.14 -4.28 -5.79
N GLU A 13 -2.15 -3.08 -6.41
CA GLU A 13 -3.07 -2.01 -6.00
C GLU A 13 -4.53 -2.45 -6.12
N ARG A 14 -4.89 -3.12 -7.21
CA ARG A 14 -6.27 -3.62 -7.40
C ARG A 14 -6.64 -4.66 -6.36
N GLU A 15 -5.72 -5.53 -6.01
CA GLU A 15 -5.92 -6.54 -4.97
C GLU A 15 -6.20 -5.85 -3.62
N VAL A 16 -5.41 -4.85 -3.26
CA VAL A 16 -5.58 -4.09 -2.02
C VAL A 16 -6.93 -3.36 -2.02
N ILE A 17 -7.26 -2.68 -3.12
CA ILE A 17 -8.54 -1.97 -3.25
C ILE A 17 -9.72 -2.92 -3.04
N LYS A 18 -9.66 -4.11 -3.63
CA LYS A 18 -10.70 -5.12 -3.47
C LYS A 18 -10.85 -5.52 -2.00
N ASP A 19 -9.73 -5.73 -1.31
CA ASP A 19 -9.75 -6.10 0.11
C ASP A 19 -10.31 -4.96 0.98
N LEU A 20 -9.92 -3.72 0.69
CA LEU A 20 -10.41 -2.55 1.42
C LEU A 20 -11.92 -2.36 1.24
N LYS A 21 -12.43 -2.59 0.03
CA LYS A 21 -13.87 -2.53 -0.23
C LYS A 21 -14.63 -3.57 0.59
N LYS A 22 -14.08 -4.76 0.73
CA LYS A 22 -14.69 -5.81 1.57
C LYS A 22 -14.76 -5.41 3.03
N LEU A 23 -13.82 -4.57 3.49
CA LEU A 23 -13.81 -4.08 4.87
C LEU A 23 -14.76 -2.91 5.09
N GLY A 24 -15.31 -2.33 4.03
CA GLY A 24 -16.25 -1.23 4.14
C GLY A 24 -15.84 0.08 3.49
N PHE A 25 -14.64 0.15 2.91
CA PHE A 25 -14.20 1.33 2.16
C PHE A 25 -14.77 1.27 0.73
N GLU A 26 -16.04 1.53 0.59
CA GLU A 26 -16.77 1.36 -0.67
C GLU A 26 -16.23 2.25 -1.79
N ASN A 27 -15.64 3.38 -1.45
CA ASN A 27 -15.12 4.35 -2.40
C ASN A 27 -13.60 4.23 -2.63
N ALA A 28 -12.98 3.18 -2.14
CA ALA A 28 -11.54 2.97 -2.35
C ALA A 28 -11.27 2.86 -3.86
N ALA A 29 -10.29 3.61 -4.33
CA ALA A 29 -9.95 3.69 -5.75
C ALA A 29 -8.49 4.06 -5.94
N SER A 30 -7.95 3.77 -7.12
CA SER A 30 -6.58 4.15 -7.47
C SER A 30 -6.47 5.67 -7.58
N SER A 31 -5.46 6.24 -6.93
CA SER A 31 -5.20 7.68 -6.99
C SER A 31 -4.86 8.16 -8.40
N ARG A 32 -4.27 7.28 -9.23
CA ARG A 32 -3.91 7.64 -10.60
C ARG A 32 -5.06 8.18 -11.42
N TYR A 33 -6.26 7.67 -11.16
CA TYR A 33 -7.46 8.04 -11.93
C TYR A 33 -8.35 9.03 -11.19
N GLU A 34 -8.25 9.07 -9.86
CA GLU A 34 -9.17 9.86 -9.04
C GLU A 34 -8.54 11.15 -8.49
N SER A 35 -7.23 11.17 -8.26
CA SER A 35 -6.57 12.32 -7.64
C SER A 35 -5.09 12.40 -7.98
N LYS A 36 -4.76 13.29 -8.91
CA LYS A 36 -3.34 13.57 -9.24
C LYS A 36 -2.60 14.09 -8.00
N LYS A 37 -3.26 14.87 -7.16
CA LYS A 37 -2.64 15.42 -5.94
C LYS A 37 -2.21 14.30 -4.99
N ALA A 38 -3.08 13.31 -4.78
CA ALA A 38 -2.75 12.17 -3.92
C ALA A 38 -1.64 11.32 -4.53
N ASP A 39 -1.72 11.08 -5.84
CA ASP A 39 -0.71 10.31 -6.56
C ASP A 39 0.68 10.98 -6.44
N ASP A 40 0.74 12.29 -6.65
CA ASP A 40 1.99 13.07 -6.54
C ASP A 40 2.52 13.08 -5.09
N ALA A 41 1.64 12.92 -4.10
CA ALA A 41 2.02 12.88 -2.69
C ALA A 41 2.43 11.48 -2.20
N GLY A 42 2.52 10.50 -3.10
CA GLY A 42 2.91 9.15 -2.75
C GLY A 42 1.79 8.29 -2.19
N ILE A 43 0.54 8.70 -2.39
CA ILE A 43 -0.64 7.95 -1.97
C ILE A 43 -1.19 7.22 -3.20
N ASP A 44 -1.23 5.90 -3.16
CA ASP A 44 -1.68 5.09 -4.30
C ASP A 44 -3.18 4.82 -4.30
N ILE A 45 -3.82 4.91 -3.14
CA ILE A 45 -5.25 4.59 -2.98
C ILE A 45 -5.93 5.73 -2.25
N VAL A 46 -7.08 6.17 -2.77
CA VAL A 46 -7.92 7.22 -2.18
C VAL A 46 -9.28 6.64 -1.79
N GLY A 47 -10.11 7.46 -1.10
CA GLY A 47 -11.43 7.01 -0.65
C GLY A 47 -11.35 6.16 0.61
N THR A 48 -10.30 6.34 1.41
CA THR A 48 -10.01 5.52 2.58
C THR A 48 -9.95 6.34 3.88
N GLY A 49 -10.62 7.48 3.91
CA GLY A 49 -10.67 8.34 5.10
C GLY A 49 -9.28 8.84 5.50
N PRO A 50 -8.89 8.69 6.79
CA PRO A 50 -7.60 9.19 7.26
C PRO A 50 -6.41 8.29 6.89
N PHE A 51 -6.66 7.15 6.24
CA PHE A 51 -5.61 6.19 5.91
C PHE A 51 -4.97 6.52 4.57
N ASN A 52 -3.65 6.60 4.55
CA ASN A 52 -2.85 6.84 3.36
C ASN A 52 -2.04 5.57 3.06
N PHE A 53 -2.17 5.04 1.84
CA PHE A 53 -1.51 3.79 1.46
C PHE A 53 -0.56 3.99 0.29
N GLN A 54 0.64 3.47 0.45
CA GLN A 54 1.60 3.32 -0.63
C GLN A 54 1.81 1.83 -0.89
N CYS A 55 1.58 1.39 -2.11
CA CYS A 55 1.69 -0.02 -2.47
C CYS A 55 3.03 -0.30 -3.16
N LYS A 56 3.71 -1.33 -2.71
CA LYS A 56 4.97 -1.79 -3.30
C LYS A 56 4.91 -3.29 -3.58
N ASN A 57 5.28 -3.69 -4.78
CA ASN A 57 5.36 -5.09 -5.17
C ASN A 57 6.77 -5.34 -5.69
N GLU A 58 7.66 -5.80 -4.81
CA GLU A 58 9.06 -5.99 -5.15
C GLU A 58 9.75 -6.96 -4.19
N SER A 59 10.89 -7.52 -4.62
CA SER A 59 11.69 -8.41 -3.79
C SER A 59 12.63 -7.65 -2.85
N LYS A 60 12.91 -6.38 -3.15
CA LYS A 60 13.72 -5.54 -2.28
C LYS A 60 12.86 -4.99 -1.15
N ARG A 61 13.47 -4.82 0.02
CA ARG A 61 12.81 -4.12 1.10
C ARG A 61 12.70 -2.64 0.74
N PRO A 62 11.49 -2.05 0.71
CA PRO A 62 11.34 -0.63 0.45
C PRO A 62 12.00 0.21 1.54
N ASP A 63 12.36 1.44 1.21
CA ASP A 63 12.81 2.41 2.22
C ASP A 63 11.58 2.92 2.97
N TYR A 64 11.16 2.18 3.96
CA TYR A 64 9.94 2.47 4.73
C TYR A 64 9.96 3.87 5.34
N HIS A 65 11.11 4.25 5.92
CA HIS A 65 11.23 5.56 6.56
C HIS A 65 10.96 6.68 5.58
N LYS A 66 11.60 6.62 4.40
CA LYS A 66 11.42 7.63 3.37
C LYS A 66 9.96 7.69 2.90
N LEU A 67 9.39 6.53 2.56
CA LEU A 67 8.03 6.46 2.04
C LEU A 67 7.01 7.00 3.03
N ILE A 68 7.10 6.60 4.29
CA ILE A 68 6.16 7.03 5.31
C ILE A 68 6.33 8.51 5.64
N SER A 69 7.58 8.98 5.75
CA SER A 69 7.85 10.38 6.11
C SER A 69 7.47 11.37 5.01
N GLU A 70 7.45 10.94 3.76
CA GLU A 70 7.07 11.81 2.64
C GLU A 70 5.57 11.88 2.37
N MET A 71 4.78 10.96 2.94
CA MET A 71 3.33 11.01 2.82
C MET A 71 2.77 12.16 3.66
N PRO A 72 1.64 12.74 3.26
CA PRO A 72 1.01 13.82 4.03
C PRO A 72 0.49 13.32 5.38
N SER A 73 0.08 14.25 6.23
CA SER A 73 -0.48 13.94 7.55
C SER A 73 -1.64 12.96 7.43
N GLY A 74 -1.64 11.94 8.29
CA GLY A 74 -2.66 10.89 8.28
C GLY A 74 -2.10 9.61 8.87
N ILE A 75 -2.84 8.54 8.72
CA ILE A 75 -2.41 7.20 9.14
C ILE A 75 -1.71 6.56 7.95
N ASN A 76 -0.38 6.68 7.91
CA ASN A 76 0.43 6.34 6.76
C ASN A 76 0.93 4.90 6.83
N MET A 77 0.72 4.15 5.75
CA MET A 77 1.11 2.74 5.68
C MET A 77 1.74 2.40 4.34
N VAL A 78 2.74 1.52 4.38
CA VAL A 78 3.30 0.91 3.17
C VAL A 78 2.80 -0.52 3.11
N LEU A 79 2.12 -0.88 2.03
CA LEU A 79 1.61 -2.22 1.80
C LEU A 79 2.55 -2.92 0.82
N HIS A 80 3.35 -3.83 1.34
CA HIS A 80 4.42 -4.48 0.59
C HIS A 80 4.06 -5.93 0.26
N LYS A 81 3.93 -6.21 -1.02
CA LYS A 81 3.82 -7.57 -1.52
C LYS A 81 5.23 -8.03 -1.91
N TYR A 82 5.77 -8.96 -1.12
CA TYR A 82 7.10 -9.49 -1.35
C TYR A 82 7.01 -10.56 -2.43
N THR A 83 7.49 -10.23 -3.61
CA THR A 83 7.45 -11.12 -4.78
C THR A 83 8.87 -11.42 -5.22
N LYS A 84 9.20 -12.69 -5.33
CA LYS A 84 10.53 -13.14 -5.69
C LYS A 84 10.48 -13.94 -6.99
N LYS A 85 11.47 -13.73 -7.84
CA LYS A 85 11.61 -14.47 -9.08
C LYS A 85 12.25 -15.84 -8.79
N THR A 86 11.62 -16.91 -9.26
CA THR A 86 12.14 -18.27 -9.11
C THR A 86 13.22 -18.55 -10.18
N GLU A 87 13.93 -19.67 -10.02
CA GLU A 87 14.92 -20.12 -10.98
C GLU A 87 14.34 -20.29 -12.39
N LYS A 88 13.05 -20.64 -12.48
CA LYS A 88 12.34 -20.81 -13.75
C LYS A 88 11.82 -19.48 -14.31
N GLY A 89 12.14 -18.37 -13.68
CA GLY A 89 11.74 -17.04 -14.14
C GLY A 89 10.32 -16.63 -13.77
N LYS A 90 9.64 -17.39 -12.93
CA LYS A 90 8.29 -17.05 -12.46
C LYS A 90 8.37 -16.18 -11.22
N PHE A 91 7.46 -15.20 -11.12
CA PHE A 91 7.33 -14.37 -9.92
C PHE A 91 6.32 -15.00 -8.97
N VAL A 92 6.75 -15.25 -7.75
CA VAL A 92 5.93 -15.90 -6.73
C VAL A 92 5.86 -15.01 -5.50
N CYS A 93 4.64 -14.79 -5.01
CA CYS A 93 4.43 -14.02 -3.78
C CYS A 93 4.92 -14.82 -2.58
N GLN A 94 5.84 -14.23 -1.81
CA GLN A 94 6.40 -14.83 -0.59
C GLN A 94 5.65 -14.36 0.65
N GLY A 95 5.00 -13.21 0.58
CA GLY A 95 4.25 -12.66 1.70
C GLY A 95 3.72 -11.28 1.42
N LYS A 96 2.75 -10.86 2.22
CA LYS A 96 2.15 -9.55 2.13
C LYS A 96 2.22 -8.91 3.50
N TYR A 97 2.69 -7.66 3.57
CA TYR A 97 2.97 -7.00 4.83
C TYR A 97 2.42 -5.58 4.82
N ALA A 98 1.94 -5.13 5.96
CA ALA A 98 1.61 -3.73 6.19
C ALA A 98 2.68 -3.17 7.13
N VAL A 99 3.36 -2.11 6.69
CA VAL A 99 4.44 -1.48 7.46
C VAL A 99 3.96 -0.10 7.91
N ILE A 100 4.03 0.14 9.21
CA ILE A 100 3.58 1.38 9.84
C ILE A 100 4.66 1.86 10.81
N ASP A 101 4.62 3.16 11.13
CA ASP A 101 5.51 3.68 12.15
C ASP A 101 4.98 3.31 13.54
N TYR A 102 5.82 3.50 14.56
CA TYR A 102 5.47 3.10 15.92
C TYR A 102 4.25 3.83 16.46
N GLU A 103 4.15 5.13 16.22
CA GLU A 103 3.01 5.93 16.69
C GLU A 103 1.68 5.45 16.06
N THR A 104 1.71 5.13 14.78
CA THR A 104 0.55 4.58 14.07
C THR A 104 0.16 3.23 14.67
N PHE A 105 1.14 2.38 14.98
CA PHE A 105 0.91 1.10 15.63
C PHE A 105 0.16 1.29 16.96
N LEU A 106 0.63 2.22 17.79
CA LEU A 106 -0.02 2.49 19.08
C LEU A 106 -1.45 3.00 18.89
N THR A 107 -1.67 3.88 17.90
CA THR A 107 -3.00 4.41 17.58
C THR A 107 -3.98 3.29 17.23
N LEU A 108 -3.55 2.39 16.35
CA LEU A 108 -4.40 1.27 15.91
C LEU A 108 -4.64 0.27 17.04
N LEU A 109 -3.62 0.01 17.83
CA LEU A 109 -3.74 -0.91 18.98
C LEU A 109 -4.70 -0.35 20.02
N ASP A 110 -4.60 0.94 20.31
CA ASP A 110 -5.51 1.63 21.23
C ASP A 110 -6.96 1.52 20.74
N ALA A 111 -7.19 1.79 19.46
CA ALA A 111 -8.52 1.69 18.86
C ALA A 111 -9.10 0.27 18.99
N TYR A 112 -8.26 -0.74 18.84
CA TYR A 112 -8.69 -2.14 18.95
C TYR A 112 -9.02 -2.51 20.40
N ILE A 113 -8.16 -2.11 21.35
CA ILE A 113 -8.32 -2.46 22.77
C ILE A 113 -9.50 -1.70 23.40
N ASN A 114 -9.68 -0.44 23.04
CA ASN A 114 -10.69 0.43 23.63
C ASN A 114 -11.93 0.58 22.74
N LYS A 115 -12.25 -0.49 22.07
CA LYS A 115 -13.37 -0.57 21.13
C LYS A 115 -14.72 -0.55 21.81
#